data_5edf535ec27766afca14808c7e923049
#
_entry.id   5edf535ec27766afca14808c7e923049
#
_cell.length_a   1.000
_cell.length_b   1.000
_cell.length_c   1.000
_cell.angle_alpha   90.00
_cell.angle_beta   90.00
_cell.angle_gamma   90.00
#
_symmetry.space_group_name_H-M   'P 1'
#
loop_
_entity.id
_entity.type
_entity.pdbx_description
1 polymer ?
#
loop_
_entity_poly.entity_id
_entity_poly.type
_entity_poly.pdbx_seq_one_letter_code
_entity_poly.pdbx_strand_id
1 'polypeptide(L)'
;MTALRGGVTGTVTKASPGSVEETVARLADLVAARGMQVFAVVDHSGEAARVGLELRDTKVILFGSPAAGTPVMAAVPLSALELPLKVLVWDDDGQTKVTYTAPETLAERFGLPLELAGRLAGIGPLTDDLVGT
;
A
#
# COMPACT_ATOMS: atom_id res chain seq x y z
N MET A 1 -9.61 13.96 -11.57
CA MET A 1 -8.91 13.17 -10.58
C MET A 1 -7.42 13.08 -10.89
N THR A 2 -6.66 13.80 -10.11
CA THR A 2 -5.23 13.88 -10.34
C THR A 2 -4.50 12.57 -10.09
N ALA A 3 -5.02 11.74 -9.18
CA ALA A 3 -4.38 10.47 -8.83
C ALA A 3 -4.24 9.53 -10.03
N LEU A 4 -5.06 9.71 -11.06
CA LEU A 4 -5.01 8.84 -12.24
C LEU A 4 -4.27 9.47 -13.42
N ARG A 5 -3.87 10.74 -13.29
CA ARG A 5 -3.17 11.43 -14.37
C ARG A 5 -1.72 10.96 -14.42
N GLY A 6 -1.34 10.39 -15.55
CA GLY A 6 -0.01 9.85 -15.73
C GLY A 6 0.26 8.63 -14.89
N GLY A 7 -0.76 8.11 -14.19
CA GLY A 7 -0.62 6.94 -13.34
C GLY A 7 -1.05 5.67 -14.04
N VAL A 8 -0.89 4.57 -13.34
CA VAL A 8 -1.31 3.25 -13.80
C VAL A 8 -2.76 3.03 -13.42
N THR A 9 -3.55 2.51 -14.36
CA THR A 9 -4.96 2.19 -14.12
C THR A 9 -5.11 1.28 -12.91
N GLY A 10 -6.08 1.58 -12.06
CA GLY A 10 -6.36 0.79 -10.88
C GLY A 10 -5.52 1.14 -9.67
N THR A 11 -4.68 2.16 -9.76
CA THR A 11 -3.91 2.64 -8.61
C THR A 11 -4.46 3.95 -8.10
N VAL A 12 -4.18 4.22 -6.82
CA VAL A 12 -4.52 5.49 -6.15
C VAL A 12 -3.23 6.07 -5.62
N THR A 13 -2.99 7.35 -5.90
CA THR A 13 -1.79 8.05 -5.44
C THR A 13 -2.19 9.29 -4.66
N LYS A 14 -1.55 9.49 -3.50
CA LYS A 14 -1.78 10.64 -2.62
C LYS A 14 -0.44 11.28 -2.30
N ALA A 15 -0.41 12.61 -2.18
CA ALA A 15 0.81 13.31 -1.80
C ALA A 15 0.97 13.29 -0.27
N SER A 16 2.19 13.04 0.20
CA SER A 16 2.51 13.05 1.62
C SER A 16 3.38 14.26 1.94
N PRO A 17 3.15 14.94 3.08
CA PRO A 17 3.94 16.11 3.44
C PRO A 17 5.33 15.77 3.99
N GLY A 18 5.56 14.54 4.44
CA GLY A 18 6.84 14.14 5.01
C GLY A 18 7.78 13.52 3.99
N SER A 19 8.97 13.17 4.44
CA SER A 19 9.90 12.41 3.61
C SER A 19 9.40 10.98 3.43
N VAL A 20 10.04 10.22 2.53
CA VAL A 20 9.73 8.81 2.37
C VAL A 20 9.93 8.09 3.71
N GLU A 21 11.06 8.33 4.37
CA GLU A 21 11.35 7.68 5.65
C GLU A 21 10.32 8.02 6.73
N GLU A 22 9.97 9.30 6.85
CA GLU A 22 8.96 9.73 7.82
C GLU A 22 7.59 9.13 7.52
N THR A 23 7.23 9.08 6.25
CA THR A 23 5.94 8.53 5.83
C THR A 23 5.86 7.04 6.13
N VAL A 24 6.93 6.30 5.86
CA VAL A 24 6.99 4.87 6.17
C VAL A 24 6.83 4.63 7.67
N ALA A 25 7.55 5.41 8.50
CA ALA A 25 7.47 5.28 9.95
C ALA A 25 6.06 5.57 10.46
N ARG A 26 5.44 6.63 9.93
CA ARG A 26 4.08 7.00 10.33
C ARG A 26 3.07 5.93 9.90
N LEU A 27 3.25 5.35 8.72
CA LEU A 27 2.36 4.27 8.26
C LEU A 27 2.46 3.06 9.19
N ALA A 28 3.67 2.69 9.58
CA ALA A 28 3.87 1.57 10.50
C ALA A 28 3.13 1.81 11.82
N ASP A 29 3.20 3.03 12.35
CA ASP A 29 2.50 3.39 13.58
C ASP A 29 0.99 3.31 13.41
N LEU A 30 0.45 3.80 12.29
CA LEU A 30 -0.98 3.75 12.01
C LEU A 30 -1.48 2.31 11.85
N VAL A 31 -0.69 1.48 11.20
CA VAL A 31 -1.02 0.05 11.03
C VAL A 31 -1.14 -0.61 12.40
N ALA A 32 -0.15 -0.38 13.26
CA ALA A 32 -0.15 -0.95 14.61
C ALA A 32 -1.33 -0.42 15.43
N ALA A 33 -1.63 0.87 15.33
CA ALA A 33 -2.72 1.48 16.08
C ALA A 33 -4.09 0.91 15.68
N ARG A 34 -4.20 0.37 14.48
CA ARG A 34 -5.44 -0.25 14.00
C ARG A 34 -5.48 -1.76 14.20
N GLY A 35 -4.55 -2.30 14.97
CA GLY A 35 -4.53 -3.73 15.28
C GLY A 35 -4.06 -4.60 14.13
N MET A 36 -3.47 -4.00 13.11
CA MET A 36 -2.86 -4.73 12.01
C MET A 36 -1.36 -4.91 12.28
N GLN A 37 -0.70 -5.66 11.40
CA GLN A 37 0.74 -5.85 11.53
C GLN A 37 1.45 -5.54 10.23
N VAL A 38 2.69 -5.07 10.36
CA VAL A 38 3.59 -4.89 9.22
C VAL A 38 4.30 -6.22 9.02
N PHE A 39 4.15 -6.81 7.85
CA PHE A 39 4.81 -8.08 7.52
C PHE A 39 6.22 -7.86 7.01
N ALA A 40 6.43 -6.81 6.25
CA ALA A 40 7.75 -6.52 5.68
C ALA A 40 7.80 -5.09 5.17
N VAL A 41 9.00 -4.55 5.11
CA VAL A 41 9.29 -3.30 4.41
C VAL A 41 10.40 -3.62 3.42
N VAL A 42 10.13 -3.39 2.13
CA VAL A 42 11.13 -3.61 1.09
C VAL A 42 11.69 -2.25 0.69
N ASP A 43 12.98 -2.06 0.89
CA ASP A 43 13.67 -0.82 0.53
C ASP A 43 14.35 -1.00 -0.82
N HIS A 44 13.60 -0.71 -1.89
CA HIS A 44 14.13 -0.85 -3.25
C HIS A 44 15.31 0.06 -3.50
N SER A 45 15.28 1.29 -2.98
CA SER A 45 16.38 2.24 -3.14
C SER A 45 17.63 1.77 -2.41
N GLY A 46 17.47 1.20 -1.22
CA GLY A 46 18.59 0.64 -0.48
C GLY A 46 19.19 -0.56 -1.18
N GLU A 47 18.35 -1.45 -1.74
CA GLU A 47 18.84 -2.61 -2.47
C GLU A 47 19.58 -2.18 -3.75
N ALA A 48 19.08 -1.15 -4.43
CA ALA A 48 19.77 -0.60 -5.60
C ALA A 48 21.17 -0.12 -5.23
N ALA A 49 21.28 0.61 -4.11
CA ALA A 49 22.57 1.12 -3.64
C ALA A 49 23.55 0.00 -3.35
N ARG A 50 23.07 -1.13 -2.85
CA ARG A 50 23.94 -2.27 -2.51
C ARG A 50 24.63 -2.87 -3.74
N VAL A 51 24.05 -2.69 -4.92
CA VAL A 51 24.65 -3.19 -6.16
C VAL A 51 25.20 -2.07 -7.03
N GLY A 52 25.41 -0.88 -6.42
CA GLY A 52 26.06 0.24 -7.10
C GLY A 52 25.17 1.03 -8.03
N LEU A 53 23.85 0.89 -7.89
CA LEU A 53 22.89 1.61 -8.71
C LEU A 53 22.19 2.69 -7.88
N GLU A 54 21.64 3.68 -8.57
CA GLU A 54 20.89 4.75 -7.93
C GLU A 54 19.43 4.65 -8.27
N LEU A 55 18.59 4.77 -7.25
CA LEU A 55 17.14 4.80 -7.41
C LEU A 55 16.61 5.85 -6.44
N ARG A 56 15.65 6.65 -6.89
CA ARG A 56 14.95 7.57 -5.98
C ARG A 56 14.42 6.79 -4.77
N ASP A 57 14.22 7.46 -3.65
CA ASP A 57 13.69 6.79 -2.47
C ASP A 57 12.40 6.06 -2.83
N THR A 58 12.40 4.76 -2.63
CA THR A 58 11.30 3.88 -3.05
C THR A 58 11.22 2.72 -2.07
N LYS A 59 10.12 2.66 -1.31
CA LYS A 59 9.90 1.60 -0.33
C LYS A 59 8.48 1.06 -0.46
N VAL A 60 8.33 -0.24 -0.24
CA VAL A 60 7.01 -0.89 -0.22
C VAL A 60 6.80 -1.47 1.16
N ILE A 61 5.64 -1.18 1.76
CA ILE A 61 5.27 -1.73 3.05
C ILE A 61 4.16 -2.74 2.82
N LEU A 62 4.37 -3.96 3.33
CA LEU A 62 3.40 -5.05 3.28
C LEU A 62 2.77 -5.15 4.66
N PHE A 63 1.45 -5.04 4.73
CA PHE A 63 0.76 -5.03 6.01
C PHE A 63 -0.65 -5.60 5.87
N GLY A 64 -1.25 -5.93 6.99
CA GLY A 64 -2.61 -6.40 7.00
C GLY A 64 -2.99 -7.07 8.30
N SER A 65 -4.17 -7.64 8.29
CA SER A 65 -4.72 -8.39 9.41
C SER A 65 -5.01 -9.82 8.97
N PRO A 66 -4.39 -10.82 9.59
CA PRO A 66 -4.75 -12.22 9.26
C PRO A 66 -6.24 -12.49 9.45
N ALA A 67 -6.87 -11.85 10.43
CA ALA A 67 -8.30 -12.04 10.67
C ALA A 67 -9.15 -11.51 9.51
N ALA A 68 -8.69 -10.43 8.86
CA ALA A 68 -9.42 -9.85 7.73
C ALA A 68 -9.07 -10.55 6.41
N GLY A 69 -7.80 -10.91 6.23
CA GLY A 69 -7.33 -11.48 4.96
C GLY A 69 -7.61 -12.96 4.78
N THR A 70 -7.59 -13.72 5.86
CA THR A 70 -7.79 -15.17 5.77
C THR A 70 -9.11 -15.56 5.14
N PRO A 71 -10.25 -14.95 5.51
CA PRO A 71 -11.52 -15.29 4.85
C PRO A 71 -11.50 -15.02 3.34
N VAL A 72 -10.79 -13.97 2.91
CA VAL A 72 -10.68 -13.64 1.48
C VAL A 72 -9.91 -14.74 0.75
N MET A 73 -8.77 -15.15 1.32
CA MET A 73 -7.93 -16.20 0.72
C MET A 73 -8.61 -17.57 0.78
N ALA A 74 -9.39 -17.83 1.83
CA ALA A 74 -10.12 -19.09 1.93
C ALA A 74 -11.19 -19.19 0.84
N ALA A 75 -11.86 -18.09 0.55
CA ALA A 75 -12.90 -18.07 -0.48
C ALA A 75 -12.30 -18.06 -1.89
N VAL A 76 -11.23 -17.30 -2.10
CA VAL A 76 -10.58 -17.17 -3.40
C VAL A 76 -9.08 -17.37 -3.20
N PRO A 77 -8.58 -18.60 -3.27
CA PRO A 77 -7.17 -18.89 -2.99
C PRO A 77 -6.17 -18.07 -3.79
N LEU A 78 -6.49 -17.74 -5.04
CA LEU A 78 -5.59 -16.95 -5.89
C LEU A 78 -5.40 -15.52 -5.37
N SER A 79 -6.32 -15.02 -4.54
CA SER A 79 -6.16 -13.69 -3.95
C SER A 79 -4.93 -13.59 -3.05
N ALA A 80 -4.44 -14.72 -2.56
CA ALA A 80 -3.21 -14.75 -1.76
C ALA A 80 -2.00 -14.24 -2.53
N LEU A 81 -2.07 -14.24 -3.86
CA LEU A 81 -1.00 -13.68 -4.69
C LEU A 81 -0.84 -12.17 -4.45
N GLU A 82 -1.94 -11.49 -4.16
CA GLU A 82 -1.94 -10.03 -4.00
C GLU A 82 -2.03 -9.57 -2.55
N LEU A 83 -2.08 -10.50 -1.61
CA LEU A 83 -2.10 -10.17 -0.19
C LEU A 83 -0.76 -10.55 0.44
N PRO A 84 -0.33 -9.87 1.50
CA PRO A 84 -1.00 -8.79 2.22
C PRO A 84 -1.12 -7.51 1.40
N LEU A 85 -1.83 -6.52 1.95
CA LEU A 85 -1.93 -5.21 1.31
C LEU A 85 -0.56 -4.56 1.21
N LYS A 86 -0.38 -3.74 0.19
CA LYS A 86 0.90 -3.08 -0.08
C LYS A 86 0.69 -1.59 -0.32
N VAL A 87 1.58 -0.79 0.25
CA VAL A 87 1.63 0.64 -0.02
C VAL A 87 3.05 0.97 -0.48
N LEU A 88 3.13 1.60 -1.64
CA LEU A 88 4.39 2.10 -2.18
C LEU A 88 4.56 3.54 -1.70
N VAL A 89 5.70 3.84 -1.09
CA VAL A 89 6.06 5.20 -0.68
C VAL A 89 7.31 5.58 -1.48
N TRP A 90 7.22 6.67 -2.25
CA TRP A 90 8.28 6.98 -3.20
C TRP A 90 8.43 8.48 -3.39
N ASP A 91 9.63 8.87 -3.82
CA ASP A 91 9.97 10.26 -4.08
C ASP A 91 9.72 10.59 -5.54
N ASP A 92 8.78 11.51 -5.79
CA ASP A 92 8.44 11.97 -7.11
C ASP A 92 8.97 13.40 -7.26
N ASP A 93 10.23 13.51 -7.67
CA ASP A 93 10.91 14.80 -7.87
C ASP A 93 10.78 15.74 -6.68
N GLY A 94 11.03 15.20 -5.49
CA GLY A 94 11.01 15.97 -4.25
C GLY A 94 9.68 15.94 -3.51
N GLN A 95 8.63 15.41 -4.12
CA GLN A 95 7.34 15.25 -3.47
C GLN A 95 7.14 13.77 -3.13
N THR A 96 7.00 13.46 -1.84
CA THR A 96 6.69 12.10 -1.43
C THR A 96 5.28 11.74 -1.84
N LYS A 97 5.14 10.59 -2.47
CA LYS A 97 3.85 10.05 -2.90
C LYS A 97 3.61 8.70 -2.24
N VAL A 98 2.34 8.41 -2.03
CA VAL A 98 1.86 7.14 -1.49
C VAL A 98 0.93 6.54 -2.54
N THR A 99 1.24 5.33 -2.98
CA THR A 99 0.49 4.68 -4.06
C THR A 99 0.11 3.26 -3.67
N TYR A 100 -1.11 2.87 -3.97
CA TYR A 100 -1.58 1.51 -3.72
C TYR A 100 -2.58 1.10 -4.79
N THR A 101 -2.80 -0.21 -4.92
CA THR A 101 -3.82 -0.74 -5.82
C THR A 101 -5.19 -0.53 -5.18
N ALA A 102 -6.11 0.07 -5.91
CA ALA A 102 -7.47 0.30 -5.41
C ALA A 102 -8.11 -1.04 -5.02
N PRO A 103 -8.75 -1.11 -3.83
CA PRO A 103 -9.42 -2.36 -3.42
C PRO A 103 -10.44 -2.85 -4.44
N GLU A 104 -11.15 -1.95 -5.10
CA GLU A 104 -12.12 -2.29 -6.13
C GLU A 104 -11.46 -3.03 -7.29
N THR A 105 -10.25 -2.64 -7.64
CA THR A 105 -9.48 -3.29 -8.70
C THR A 105 -9.14 -4.73 -8.32
N LEU A 106 -8.72 -4.95 -7.08
CA LEU A 106 -8.42 -6.29 -6.60
C LEU A 106 -9.70 -7.13 -6.53
N ALA A 107 -10.78 -6.54 -6.02
CA ALA A 107 -12.06 -7.24 -5.91
C ALA A 107 -12.57 -7.68 -7.27
N GLU A 108 -12.49 -6.80 -8.27
CA GLU A 108 -12.93 -7.11 -9.62
C GLU A 108 -12.06 -8.19 -10.25
N ARG A 109 -10.74 -8.05 -10.09
CA ARG A 109 -9.78 -8.98 -10.68
C ARG A 109 -9.98 -10.41 -10.18
N PHE A 110 -10.31 -10.58 -8.90
CA PHE A 110 -10.47 -11.90 -8.30
C PHE A 110 -11.93 -12.32 -8.13
N GLY A 111 -12.88 -11.50 -8.58
CA GLY A 111 -14.30 -11.82 -8.46
C GLY A 111 -14.76 -11.90 -7.01
N LEU A 112 -14.26 -11.04 -6.12
CA LEU A 112 -14.61 -11.09 -4.71
C LEU A 112 -16.05 -10.63 -4.49
N PRO A 113 -16.83 -11.36 -3.66
CA PRO A 113 -18.14 -10.85 -3.22
C PRO A 113 -17.97 -9.54 -2.45
N LEU A 114 -19.01 -8.69 -2.49
CA LEU A 114 -18.98 -7.39 -1.81
C LEU A 114 -18.57 -7.49 -0.35
N GLU A 115 -19.05 -8.51 0.34
CA GLU A 115 -18.73 -8.71 1.75
C GLU A 115 -17.23 -8.89 1.98
N LEU A 116 -16.58 -9.64 1.12
CA LEU A 116 -15.13 -9.88 1.24
C LEU A 116 -14.33 -8.69 0.69
N ALA A 117 -14.83 -8.04 -0.36
CA ALA A 117 -14.17 -6.86 -0.92
C ALA A 117 -14.05 -5.77 0.13
N GLY A 118 -15.06 -5.61 0.99
CA GLY A 118 -15.04 -4.62 2.06
C GLY A 118 -13.92 -4.81 3.05
N ARG A 119 -13.40 -6.03 3.20
CA ARG A 119 -12.29 -6.30 4.11
C ARG A 119 -10.97 -5.71 3.63
N LEU A 120 -10.88 -5.35 2.36
CA LEU A 120 -9.68 -4.74 1.78
C LEU A 120 -9.80 -3.22 1.71
N ALA A 121 -10.97 -2.66 1.97
CA ALA A 121 -11.27 -1.25 1.74
C ALA A 121 -10.63 -0.29 2.75
N GLY A 122 -10.16 -0.80 3.88
CA GLY A 122 -9.58 0.05 4.94
C GLY A 122 -8.34 0.81 4.53
N ILE A 123 -7.71 0.44 3.42
CA ILE A 123 -6.50 1.10 2.94
C ILE A 123 -6.76 2.55 2.53
N GLY A 124 -7.97 2.87 2.05
CA GLY A 124 -8.34 4.23 1.69
C GLY A 124 -8.28 5.17 2.90
N PRO A 125 -9.11 4.93 3.94
CA PRO A 125 -9.06 5.76 5.15
C PRO A 125 -7.70 5.77 5.84
N LEU A 126 -7.01 4.63 5.85
CA LEU A 126 -5.67 4.54 6.45
C LEU A 126 -4.70 5.50 5.78
N THR A 127 -4.69 5.51 4.45
CA THR A 127 -3.77 6.39 3.71
C THR A 127 -4.21 7.84 3.76
N ASP A 128 -5.51 8.12 3.86
CA ASP A 128 -5.99 9.49 4.11
C ASP A 128 -5.41 10.02 5.41
N ASP A 129 -5.47 9.23 6.47
CA ASP A 129 -4.90 9.62 7.76
C ASP A 129 -3.38 9.76 7.66
N LEU A 130 -2.75 8.89 6.92
CA LEU A 130 -1.29 8.89 6.73
C LEU A 130 -0.80 10.21 6.15
N VAL A 131 -1.48 10.73 5.13
CA VAL A 131 -1.02 11.95 4.48
C VAL A 131 -1.44 13.21 5.22
N GLY A 132 -2.06 13.07 6.37
CA GLY A 132 -2.22 14.16 7.32
C GLY A 132 -3.37 15.10 7.07
N THR A 133 -4.38 14.66 6.41
CA THR A 133 -5.55 15.50 6.17
C THR A 133 -6.55 15.43 7.31
#